data_4389805faacab3f58c8e24f49d88abca
#
_entry.id   4389805faacab3f58c8e24f49d88abca
#
_cell.length_a   1.000
_cell.length_b   1.000
_cell.length_c   1.000
_cell.angle_alpha   90.00
_cell.angle_beta   90.00
_cell.angle_gamma   90.00
#
_symmetry.space_group_name_H-M   'P 1'
#
loop_
_entity.id
_entity.type
_entity.pdbx_description
1 polymer ?
#
loop_
_entity_poly.entity_id
_entity_poly.type
_entity_poly.pdbx_seq_one_letter_code
_entity_poly.pdbx_strand_id
1 'polypeptide(L)'
;MTPTDRHLSRRAFTAAALAGTGAAVALPSAQAAPAPTAGGEDARIEELLAGMSIEQKIGQLFVAVGYGSRADQPHESNTSTTGVDTIAEIVRTHHVGGLIYFVWSENLESIEQIATLSNDAQDAALDSGGIPLVISADEERGVVYRLPVPATPLPGQMALGATGSRAHARKAGEIVGAEMRAAGLHQAFSPVVDVNVEAQNPVIGVRSLGADPGAVARLAAAQIKGMQGADCSAAAKHFPGHGDTAVDSHLGLPVIEHTREELDELDLPPFVAAIDEGIDSIMTAHIMVPALDDSGVPATLSHPILTGLLREELGFEGVIVTDSLAMEGVRTLFDDDRVPVEAILAGADQMLMPPDLVVAIGGVREAVAGGEITEERLDQSVRRILAQKLRRGLFEDVHVDAARAEGAIGTSRSLGAARRMAEDSLTLIAEQEGALPLAEGATVLVTGAGTAEKLDVVVDALTELGHAATALVEAGPEQAAEAAAAVDAVLVLTSSSGFTTPAAQVELVGALAETGTPVVHAALRNPYDVVHVGEVAASIAAYGNADASLRALAGVLAGTVAARGKLPVAIPAADGTGEAFPLGHGLG
;
A
#
# COMPACT_ATOMS: atom_id res chain seq x y z
N MET A 1 -0.93 59.25 -9.04
CA MET A 1 -2.32 59.61 -8.73
C MET A 1 -2.91 58.47 -7.91
N THR A 2 -3.22 58.80 -6.70
CA THR A 2 -3.56 58.00 -5.53
C THR A 2 -4.97 57.35 -5.58
N PRO A 3 -5.28 56.40 -4.70
CA PRO A 3 -6.39 55.45 -4.77
C PRO A 3 -7.68 55.96 -4.08
N THR A 4 -8.79 55.35 -4.35
CA THR A 4 -10.04 55.57 -3.61
C THR A 4 -10.58 54.28 -3.05
N ASP A 5 -10.67 54.24 -1.70
CA ASP A 5 -11.41 53.33 -0.84
C ASP A 5 -12.89 53.23 -1.21
N ARG A 6 -13.46 52.05 -1.08
CA ARG A 6 -14.90 51.86 -0.82
C ARG A 6 -15.14 50.80 0.23
N HIS A 7 -15.46 51.24 1.42
CA HIS A 7 -16.15 50.49 2.48
C HIS A 7 -17.53 50.01 2.01
N LEU A 8 -17.87 48.75 2.31
CA LEU A 8 -19.26 48.27 2.36
C LEU A 8 -19.56 47.57 3.67
N SER A 9 -20.65 48.04 4.25
CA SER A 9 -21.16 47.86 5.60
C SER A 9 -21.73 46.46 5.88
N ARG A 10 -21.55 46.03 7.14
CA ARG A 10 -22.24 44.90 7.77
C ARG A 10 -23.73 45.20 7.93
N ARG A 11 -24.61 44.28 7.49
CA ARG A 11 -26.01 44.23 7.91
C ARG A 11 -26.22 43.04 8.84
N ALA A 12 -26.65 43.33 10.06
CA ALA A 12 -27.10 42.40 11.06
C ALA A 12 -28.45 41.79 10.67
N PHE A 13 -28.62 40.49 10.82
CA PHE A 13 -29.93 39.82 10.84
C PHE A 13 -30.18 39.29 12.25
N THR A 14 -31.22 39.80 12.87
CA THR A 14 -31.79 39.37 14.12
C THR A 14 -32.72 38.17 13.84
N ALA A 15 -32.50 37.02 14.48
CA ALA A 15 -33.43 35.90 14.50
C ALA A 15 -33.91 35.64 15.93
N ALA A 16 -35.22 35.55 16.09
CA ALA A 16 -35.91 35.38 17.35
C ALA A 16 -35.74 33.99 17.94
N ALA A 17 -35.56 33.93 19.25
CA ALA A 17 -35.46 32.71 20.04
C ALA A 17 -36.86 32.16 20.37
N LEU A 18 -37.05 30.86 20.12
CA LEU A 18 -38.13 30.06 20.73
C LEU A 18 -37.51 29.16 21.79
N ALA A 19 -37.91 29.35 23.03
CA ALA A 19 -37.46 28.57 24.17
C ALA A 19 -38.17 27.21 24.19
N GLY A 20 -37.41 26.13 24.09
CA GLY A 20 -37.85 24.77 24.41
C GLY A 20 -36.95 24.21 25.52
N THR A 21 -37.54 23.96 26.70
CA THR A 21 -36.88 23.39 27.87
C THR A 21 -36.67 21.90 27.66
N GLY A 22 -35.43 21.51 27.31
CA GLY A 22 -34.94 20.12 27.33
C GLY A 22 -33.78 20.00 28.32
N ALA A 23 -33.95 19.21 29.37
CA ALA A 23 -32.89 18.93 30.33
C ALA A 23 -31.75 18.15 29.65
N ALA A 24 -30.62 18.81 29.42
CA ALA A 24 -29.41 18.19 28.97
C ALA A 24 -28.68 17.59 30.17
N VAL A 25 -28.54 16.25 30.19
CA VAL A 25 -27.60 15.54 31.07
C VAL A 25 -26.21 15.83 30.51
N ALA A 26 -25.45 16.64 31.23
CA ALA A 26 -24.04 16.91 30.92
C ALA A 26 -23.20 15.65 31.21
N LEU A 27 -22.72 15.00 30.17
CA LEU A 27 -21.62 14.04 30.28
C LEU A 27 -20.33 14.82 30.61
N PRO A 28 -19.48 14.32 31.54
CA PRO A 28 -18.23 14.99 31.84
C PRO A 28 -17.35 14.93 30.55
N SER A 29 -16.95 16.11 30.06
CA SER A 29 -15.92 16.21 29.02
C SER A 29 -14.61 15.68 29.61
N ALA A 30 -14.14 14.55 29.06
CA ALA A 30 -12.78 14.12 29.26
C ALA A 30 -11.87 15.26 28.73
N GLN A 31 -11.15 15.92 29.62
CA GLN A 31 -10.10 16.84 29.24
C GLN A 31 -9.02 16.00 28.58
N ALA A 32 -8.80 16.19 27.28
CA ALA A 32 -7.62 15.68 26.61
C ALA A 32 -6.39 16.22 27.34
N ALA A 33 -5.48 15.32 27.71
CA ALA A 33 -4.18 15.71 28.24
C ALA A 33 -3.49 16.65 27.23
N PRO A 34 -2.77 17.69 27.68
CA PRO A 34 -2.03 18.54 26.76
C PRO A 34 -1.02 17.70 26.00
N ALA A 35 -0.94 17.87 24.67
CA ALA A 35 0.09 17.25 23.85
C ALA A 35 1.47 17.54 24.44
N PRO A 36 2.37 16.55 24.53
CA PRO A 36 3.72 16.75 25.06
C PRO A 36 4.43 17.84 24.24
N THR A 37 5.10 18.74 24.94
CA THR A 37 5.98 19.73 24.28
C THR A 37 7.21 19.00 23.75
N ALA A 38 7.77 19.42 22.61
CA ALA A 38 8.94 18.76 21.97
C ALA A 38 10.09 18.45 22.97
N GLY A 39 10.36 19.32 23.92
CA GLY A 39 11.35 19.05 24.97
C GLY A 39 10.96 17.97 25.99
N GLY A 40 9.69 17.58 26.06
CA GLY A 40 9.22 16.49 26.91
C GLY A 40 9.34 15.12 26.23
N GLU A 41 9.18 15.06 24.91
CA GLU A 41 9.36 13.85 24.10
C GLU A 41 10.83 13.42 24.08
N ASP A 42 11.76 14.37 23.76
CA ASP A 42 13.20 14.09 23.76
C ASP A 42 13.69 13.59 25.12
N ALA A 43 13.26 14.24 26.24
CA ALA A 43 13.63 13.80 27.58
C ALA A 43 13.11 12.38 27.88
N ARG A 44 11.92 12.01 27.40
CA ARG A 44 11.37 10.67 27.57
C ARG A 44 12.13 9.63 26.76
N ILE A 45 12.54 9.95 25.53
CA ILE A 45 13.36 9.08 24.69
C ILE A 45 14.71 8.81 25.37
N GLU A 46 15.40 9.84 25.88
CA GLU A 46 16.69 9.68 26.56
C GLU A 46 16.56 8.87 27.86
N GLU A 47 15.46 9.02 28.60
CA GLU A 47 15.17 8.19 29.79
C GLU A 47 15.00 6.72 29.42
N LEU A 48 14.21 6.42 28.38
CA LEU A 48 14.00 5.07 27.90
C LEU A 48 15.30 4.44 27.40
N LEU A 49 16.05 5.17 26.57
CA LEU A 49 17.33 4.75 26.01
C LEU A 49 18.37 4.43 27.09
N ALA A 50 18.48 5.28 28.10
CA ALA A 50 19.42 5.08 29.23
C ALA A 50 19.07 3.85 30.08
N GLY A 51 17.81 3.40 30.05
CA GLY A 51 17.34 2.20 30.75
C GLY A 51 17.57 0.90 29.99
N MET A 52 17.95 0.94 28.70
CA MET A 52 18.07 -0.23 27.84
C MET A 52 19.46 -0.87 27.89
N SER A 53 19.51 -2.20 27.93
CA SER A 53 20.75 -2.95 27.69
C SER A 53 21.13 -2.93 26.19
N ILE A 54 22.37 -3.31 25.89
CA ILE A 54 22.84 -3.43 24.49
C ILE A 54 21.99 -4.46 23.72
N GLU A 55 21.62 -5.58 24.33
CA GLU A 55 20.76 -6.60 23.73
C GLU A 55 19.38 -6.05 23.40
N GLN A 56 18.79 -5.26 24.29
CA GLN A 56 17.50 -4.60 24.05
C GLN A 56 17.61 -3.57 22.93
N LYS A 57 18.68 -2.77 22.90
CA LYS A 57 18.93 -1.81 21.82
C LYS A 57 19.07 -2.52 20.46
N ILE A 58 19.86 -3.60 20.39
CA ILE A 58 20.02 -4.40 19.18
C ILE A 58 18.68 -4.99 18.75
N GLY A 59 17.91 -5.58 19.68
CA GLY A 59 16.60 -6.16 19.39
C GLY A 59 15.63 -5.15 18.76
N GLN A 60 15.62 -3.89 19.22
CA GLN A 60 14.75 -2.85 18.67
C GLN A 60 14.98 -2.56 17.18
N LEU A 61 16.15 -2.89 16.65
CA LEU A 61 16.46 -2.72 15.23
C LEU A 61 15.83 -3.80 14.35
N PHE A 62 15.19 -4.83 14.91
CA PHE A 62 14.63 -5.93 14.13
C PHE A 62 13.10 -5.92 14.12
N VAL A 63 12.52 -6.12 12.92
CA VAL A 63 11.11 -6.42 12.70
C VAL A 63 11.01 -7.87 12.24
N ALA A 64 10.57 -8.75 13.14
CA ALA A 64 10.56 -10.19 12.94
C ALA A 64 9.24 -10.71 12.37
N VAL A 65 9.30 -11.87 11.72
CA VAL A 65 8.13 -12.70 11.44
C VAL A 65 7.96 -13.67 12.59
N GLY A 66 6.74 -13.74 13.13
CA GLY A 66 6.33 -14.80 14.05
C GLY A 66 5.24 -15.63 13.39
N TYR A 67 5.26 -16.95 13.59
CA TYR A 67 4.30 -17.88 13.00
C TYR A 67 3.27 -18.33 14.03
N GLY A 68 2.02 -18.48 13.58
CA GLY A 68 0.88 -18.92 14.36
C GLY A 68 -0.14 -17.83 14.65
N SER A 69 -1.37 -18.26 14.97
CA SER A 69 -2.52 -17.37 15.22
C SER A 69 -2.62 -16.88 16.66
N ARG A 70 -1.74 -17.35 17.57
CA ARG A 70 -1.68 -16.98 18.99
C ARG A 70 -0.23 -16.78 19.43
N ALA A 71 -0.01 -15.81 20.31
CA ALA A 71 1.32 -15.50 20.79
C ALA A 71 1.97 -16.59 21.67
N ASP A 72 1.16 -17.42 22.34
CA ASP A 72 1.59 -18.50 23.24
C ASP A 72 1.64 -19.90 22.58
N GLN A 73 1.30 -19.99 21.28
CA GLN A 73 1.23 -21.27 20.57
C GLN A 73 2.59 -21.61 19.94
N PRO A 74 3.16 -22.81 20.24
CA PRO A 74 4.37 -23.27 19.57
C PRO A 74 4.16 -23.51 18.07
N HIS A 75 5.18 -23.11 17.27
CA HIS A 75 5.21 -23.35 15.84
C HIS A 75 6.64 -23.71 15.39
N GLU A 76 6.81 -24.77 14.58
CA GLU A 76 8.13 -25.26 14.17
C GLU A 76 8.95 -24.23 13.37
N SER A 77 8.27 -23.39 12.59
CA SER A 77 8.94 -22.31 11.86
C SER A 77 9.53 -21.23 12.78
N ASN A 78 8.91 -20.97 13.94
CA ASN A 78 9.51 -20.09 14.96
C ASN A 78 10.81 -20.71 15.48
N THR A 79 10.78 -22.00 15.89
CA THR A 79 11.99 -22.69 16.35
C THR A 79 13.11 -22.64 15.34
N SER A 80 12.81 -22.85 14.04
CA SER A 80 13.82 -22.91 12.98
C SER A 80 14.41 -21.55 12.60
N THR A 81 13.62 -20.46 12.68
CA THR A 81 14.04 -19.12 12.21
C THR A 81 14.41 -18.18 13.35
N THR A 82 13.99 -18.46 14.58
CA THR A 82 14.20 -17.57 15.72
C THR A 82 14.80 -18.26 16.95
N GLY A 83 14.96 -19.60 16.92
CA GLY A 83 15.54 -20.37 18.01
C GLY A 83 14.62 -20.56 19.24
N VAL A 84 13.37 -20.07 19.17
CA VAL A 84 12.34 -20.22 20.23
C VAL A 84 11.00 -20.62 19.61
N ASP A 85 10.07 -21.14 20.43
CA ASP A 85 8.92 -21.85 19.88
C ASP A 85 7.70 -20.95 19.62
N THR A 86 7.55 -19.83 20.34
CA THR A 86 6.34 -19.01 20.32
C THR A 86 6.63 -17.55 19.98
N ILE A 87 5.64 -16.83 19.47
CA ILE A 87 5.74 -15.37 19.21
C ILE A 87 6.08 -14.61 20.51
N ALA A 88 5.46 -14.98 21.62
CA ALA A 88 5.74 -14.36 22.91
C ALA A 88 7.20 -14.58 23.36
N GLU A 89 7.79 -15.75 23.08
CA GLU A 89 9.21 -16.03 23.34
C GLU A 89 10.13 -15.26 22.39
N ILE A 90 9.78 -15.09 21.09
CA ILE A 90 10.52 -14.23 20.17
C ILE A 90 10.66 -12.83 20.76
N VAL A 91 9.55 -12.25 21.20
CA VAL A 91 9.50 -10.91 21.78
C VAL A 91 10.32 -10.81 23.06
N ARG A 92 10.14 -11.77 23.99
CA ARG A 92 10.84 -11.75 25.30
C ARG A 92 12.34 -12.03 25.20
N THR A 93 12.73 -12.91 24.28
CA THR A 93 14.13 -13.37 24.17
C THR A 93 14.96 -12.42 23.34
N HIS A 94 14.40 -11.93 22.24
CA HIS A 94 15.15 -11.11 21.27
C HIS A 94 14.87 -9.61 21.39
N HIS A 95 13.89 -9.19 22.20
CA HIS A 95 13.51 -7.78 22.41
C HIS A 95 13.25 -7.03 21.11
N VAL A 96 12.67 -7.71 20.11
CA VAL A 96 12.43 -7.13 18.77
C VAL A 96 11.64 -5.83 18.83
N GLY A 97 11.98 -4.88 17.94
CA GLY A 97 11.30 -3.58 17.85
C GLY A 97 9.91 -3.66 17.27
N GLY A 98 9.64 -4.69 16.47
CA GLY A 98 8.35 -4.91 15.83
C GLY A 98 8.13 -6.33 15.33
N LEU A 99 6.90 -6.57 14.88
CA LEU A 99 6.49 -7.77 14.17
C LEU A 99 5.82 -7.38 12.85
N ILE A 100 5.94 -8.23 11.84
CA ILE A 100 5.17 -8.12 10.60
C ILE A 100 4.30 -9.35 10.42
N TYR A 101 3.03 -9.15 10.02
CA TYR A 101 2.04 -10.22 9.88
C TYR A 101 1.76 -10.56 8.42
N PHE A 102 1.61 -11.87 8.15
CA PHE A 102 1.27 -12.40 6.85
C PHE A 102 0.21 -13.51 6.95
N VAL A 103 -0.47 -13.78 5.83
CA VAL A 103 -1.38 -14.93 5.71
C VAL A 103 -0.62 -16.25 5.80
N TRP A 104 0.54 -16.34 5.13
CA TRP A 104 1.37 -17.56 5.11
C TRP A 104 2.06 -17.85 6.46
N SER A 105 2.14 -16.89 7.37
CA SER A 105 2.61 -17.10 8.76
C SER A 105 1.46 -17.34 9.75
N GLU A 106 0.23 -17.52 9.25
CA GLU A 106 -0.97 -17.85 10.05
C GLU A 106 -1.39 -16.76 11.05
N ASN A 107 -0.99 -15.50 10.80
CA ASN A 107 -1.31 -14.39 11.72
C ASN A 107 -2.66 -13.72 11.42
N LEU A 108 -3.27 -13.97 10.24
CA LEU A 108 -4.32 -13.13 9.66
C LEU A 108 -5.59 -13.94 9.34
N GLU A 109 -6.17 -14.62 10.35
CA GLU A 109 -7.37 -15.46 10.18
C GLU A 109 -8.67 -14.65 10.27
N SER A 110 -8.78 -13.78 11.28
CA SER A 110 -9.93 -12.89 11.50
C SER A 110 -9.50 -11.64 12.24
N ILE A 111 -10.30 -10.58 12.19
CA ILE A 111 -9.99 -9.31 12.85
C ILE A 111 -9.89 -9.47 14.37
N GLU A 112 -10.78 -10.26 15.00
CA GLU A 112 -10.74 -10.54 16.42
C GLU A 112 -9.47 -11.33 16.81
N GLN A 113 -9.10 -12.32 15.99
CA GLN A 113 -7.87 -13.10 16.20
C GLN A 113 -6.63 -12.21 16.09
N ILE A 114 -6.55 -11.35 15.06
CA ILE A 114 -5.43 -10.41 14.84
C ILE A 114 -5.29 -9.47 16.04
N ALA A 115 -6.39 -8.88 16.49
CA ALA A 115 -6.41 -8.00 17.65
C ALA A 115 -5.96 -8.71 18.93
N THR A 116 -6.39 -9.94 19.14
CA THR A 116 -5.99 -10.78 20.29
C THR A 116 -4.50 -11.10 20.24
N LEU A 117 -4.01 -11.59 19.08
CA LEU A 117 -2.58 -11.87 18.87
C LEU A 117 -1.72 -10.63 19.12
N SER A 118 -2.17 -9.46 18.62
CA SER A 118 -1.47 -8.19 18.80
C SER A 118 -1.40 -7.78 20.26
N ASN A 119 -2.51 -7.89 21.01
CA ASN A 119 -2.54 -7.61 22.46
C ASN A 119 -1.59 -8.54 23.23
N ASP A 120 -1.65 -9.86 22.99
CA ASP A 120 -0.80 -10.85 23.67
C ASP A 120 0.69 -10.62 23.36
N ALA A 121 1.04 -10.22 22.12
CA ALA A 121 2.40 -9.87 21.75
C ALA A 121 2.87 -8.58 22.45
N GLN A 122 1.99 -7.58 22.60
CA GLN A 122 2.28 -6.37 23.36
C GLN A 122 2.49 -6.66 24.84
N ASP A 123 1.67 -7.53 25.44
CA ASP A 123 1.89 -7.97 26.83
C ASP A 123 3.28 -8.60 27.00
N ALA A 124 3.71 -9.45 26.07
CA ALA A 124 5.05 -10.05 26.11
C ALA A 124 6.17 -8.98 26.02
N ALA A 125 5.98 -7.93 25.25
CA ALA A 125 6.95 -6.83 25.11
C ALA A 125 7.01 -5.97 26.39
N LEU A 126 5.85 -5.59 26.92
CA LEU A 126 5.76 -4.79 28.13
C LEU A 126 6.33 -5.51 29.35
N ASP A 127 6.05 -6.80 29.48
CA ASP A 127 6.57 -7.65 30.58
C ASP A 127 8.09 -7.84 30.52
N SER A 128 8.69 -7.84 29.32
CA SER A 128 10.12 -8.16 29.14
C SER A 128 11.06 -6.96 29.08
N GLY A 129 10.54 -5.74 28.86
CA GLY A 129 11.39 -4.56 28.72
C GLY A 129 10.65 -3.23 28.79
N GLY A 130 9.32 -3.26 28.84
CA GLY A 130 8.49 -2.06 28.91
C GLY A 130 8.45 -1.23 27.62
N ILE A 131 9.01 -1.76 26.51
CA ILE A 131 9.03 -1.08 25.21
C ILE A 131 8.00 -1.78 24.29
N PRO A 132 6.92 -1.11 23.89
CA PRO A 132 5.89 -1.71 23.03
C PRO A 132 6.42 -2.00 21.62
N LEU A 133 5.77 -2.95 20.93
CA LEU A 133 6.08 -3.32 19.55
C LEU A 133 5.44 -2.36 18.54
N VAL A 134 6.09 -2.16 17.39
CA VAL A 134 5.43 -1.73 16.17
C VAL A 134 4.99 -2.97 15.41
N ILE A 135 3.69 -3.28 15.43
CA ILE A 135 3.14 -4.39 14.66
C ILE A 135 2.71 -3.85 13.30
N SER A 136 3.17 -4.49 12.23
CA SER A 136 3.07 -3.97 10.87
C SER A 136 2.49 -5.00 9.89
N ALA A 137 2.07 -4.52 8.72
CA ALA A 137 1.70 -5.34 7.58
C ALA A 137 1.86 -4.56 6.27
N ASP A 138 1.99 -5.26 5.13
CA ASP A 138 1.90 -4.67 3.79
C ASP A 138 0.43 -4.42 3.44
N GLU A 139 -0.08 -3.28 3.86
CA GLU A 139 -1.48 -2.92 3.64
C GLU A 139 -1.56 -1.78 2.61
N GLU A 140 -1.30 -2.12 1.32
CA GLU A 140 -1.32 -1.17 0.20
C GLU A 140 -2.72 -0.98 -0.39
N ARG A 141 -3.60 -1.97 -0.18
CA ARG A 141 -4.88 -2.17 -0.87
C ARG A 141 -4.73 -2.48 -2.37
N GLY A 142 -5.82 -2.75 -3.05
CA GLY A 142 -5.77 -3.27 -4.40
C GLY A 142 -5.25 -4.71 -4.43
N VAL A 143 -4.07 -4.94 -5.04
CA VAL A 143 -3.48 -6.28 -5.20
C VAL A 143 -2.64 -6.74 -4.00
N VAL A 144 -2.23 -5.83 -3.14
CA VAL A 144 -1.45 -6.13 -1.92
C VAL A 144 -2.21 -5.66 -0.69
N TYR A 145 -2.80 -6.60 0.02
CA TYR A 145 -3.55 -6.36 1.25
C TYR A 145 -3.41 -7.55 2.20
N ARG A 146 -3.61 -7.31 3.49
CA ARG A 146 -3.42 -8.31 4.54
C ARG A 146 -4.65 -8.47 5.43
N LEU A 147 -5.35 -7.36 5.74
CA LEU A 147 -6.53 -7.46 6.58
C LEU A 147 -7.64 -8.25 5.88
N PRO A 148 -8.19 -9.31 6.56
CA PRO A 148 -9.28 -10.11 6.00
C PRO A 148 -10.61 -9.34 6.01
N VAL A 149 -11.64 -9.94 5.42
CA VAL A 149 -13.02 -9.46 5.54
C VAL A 149 -13.38 -9.33 7.02
N PRO A 150 -14.04 -8.21 7.44
CA PRO A 150 -14.76 -7.23 6.61
C PRO A 150 -13.97 -5.97 6.22
N ALA A 151 -12.64 -6.01 6.15
CA ALA A 151 -11.85 -4.83 5.80
C ALA A 151 -12.29 -4.19 4.46
N THR A 152 -12.30 -2.85 4.42
CA THR A 152 -12.81 -2.10 3.28
C THR A 152 -12.03 -2.40 1.99
N PRO A 153 -12.68 -2.92 0.93
CA PRO A 153 -12.02 -3.28 -0.33
C PRO A 153 -11.78 -2.03 -1.19
N LEU A 154 -10.74 -1.25 -0.87
CA LEU A 154 -10.34 -0.08 -1.66
C LEU A 154 -9.79 -0.51 -3.04
N PRO A 155 -9.99 0.30 -4.10
CA PRO A 155 -9.65 -0.09 -5.48
C PRO A 155 -8.14 -0.16 -5.78
N GLY A 156 -7.28 0.33 -4.90
CA GLY A 156 -5.83 0.28 -5.06
C GLY A 156 -5.19 1.58 -5.56
N GLN A 157 -3.85 1.56 -5.66
CA GLN A 157 -3.05 2.77 -5.88
C GLN A 157 -3.26 3.37 -7.28
N MET A 158 -3.16 2.55 -8.34
CA MET A 158 -3.31 3.06 -9.71
C MET A 158 -4.74 3.57 -9.98
N ALA A 159 -5.75 2.97 -9.33
CA ALA A 159 -7.10 3.49 -9.35
C ALA A 159 -7.19 4.89 -8.70
N LEU A 160 -6.51 5.10 -7.56
CA LEU A 160 -6.40 6.44 -6.96
C LEU A 160 -5.68 7.42 -7.88
N GLY A 161 -4.61 6.98 -8.55
CA GLY A 161 -3.92 7.72 -9.59
C GLY A 161 -4.85 8.16 -10.71
N ALA A 162 -5.66 7.25 -11.24
CA ALA A 162 -6.65 7.52 -12.29
C ALA A 162 -7.69 8.57 -11.89
N THR A 163 -8.04 8.68 -10.60
CA THR A 163 -8.91 9.74 -10.11
C THR A 163 -8.22 11.11 -10.04
N GLY A 164 -6.89 11.16 -9.88
CA GLY A 164 -6.12 12.38 -9.61
C GLY A 164 -6.53 13.12 -8.33
N SER A 165 -7.37 12.52 -7.49
CA SER A 165 -8.05 13.16 -6.36
C SER A 165 -7.27 13.04 -5.05
N ARG A 166 -6.69 14.14 -4.56
CA ARG A 166 -6.09 14.22 -3.22
C ARG A 166 -7.08 13.88 -2.10
N ALA A 167 -8.36 14.17 -2.30
CA ALA A 167 -9.40 13.87 -1.31
C ALA A 167 -9.63 12.36 -1.20
N HIS A 168 -9.64 11.64 -2.33
CA HIS A 168 -9.72 10.18 -2.35
C HIS A 168 -8.47 9.54 -1.75
N ALA A 169 -7.27 9.98 -2.16
CA ALA A 169 -6.01 9.48 -1.63
C ALA A 169 -5.93 9.65 -0.10
N ARG A 170 -6.24 10.85 0.41
CA ARG A 170 -6.29 11.08 1.85
C ARG A 170 -7.32 10.19 2.55
N LYS A 171 -8.51 10.04 1.96
CA LYS A 171 -9.58 9.21 2.55
C LYS A 171 -9.22 7.72 2.53
N ALA A 172 -8.53 7.25 1.50
CA ALA A 172 -7.99 5.89 1.46
C ALA A 172 -6.98 5.67 2.60
N GLY A 173 -6.04 6.60 2.80
CA GLY A 173 -5.12 6.55 3.93
C GLY A 173 -5.81 6.57 5.30
N GLU A 174 -6.83 7.42 5.49
CA GLU A 174 -7.63 7.44 6.74
C GLU A 174 -8.32 6.09 7.00
N ILE A 175 -8.82 5.42 5.96
CA ILE A 175 -9.48 4.11 6.09
C ILE A 175 -8.44 3.04 6.45
N VAL A 176 -7.34 2.96 5.69
CA VAL A 176 -6.26 2.00 5.97
C VAL A 176 -5.75 2.16 7.40
N GLY A 177 -5.39 3.39 7.79
CA GLY A 177 -4.87 3.66 9.12
C GLY A 177 -5.84 3.28 10.24
N ALA A 178 -7.12 3.68 10.10
CA ALA A 178 -8.13 3.38 11.11
C ALA A 178 -8.42 1.87 11.24
N GLU A 179 -8.46 1.14 10.12
CA GLU A 179 -8.70 -0.31 10.11
C GLU A 179 -7.50 -1.09 10.65
N MET A 180 -6.27 -0.69 10.30
CA MET A 180 -5.05 -1.23 10.90
C MET A 180 -5.04 -1.06 12.42
N ARG A 181 -5.27 0.17 12.90
CA ARG A 181 -5.31 0.47 14.34
C ARG A 181 -6.40 -0.30 15.07
N ALA A 182 -7.58 -0.45 14.49
CA ALA A 182 -8.67 -1.23 15.08
C ALA A 182 -8.30 -2.72 15.24
N ALA A 183 -7.49 -3.26 14.33
CA ALA A 183 -6.97 -4.64 14.41
C ALA A 183 -5.70 -4.79 15.29
N GLY A 184 -5.22 -3.70 15.92
CA GLY A 184 -4.02 -3.73 16.76
C GLY A 184 -2.70 -3.67 15.99
N LEU A 185 -2.74 -3.24 14.72
CA LEU A 185 -1.55 -2.99 13.92
C LEU A 185 -1.23 -1.48 13.92
N HIS A 186 0.05 -1.15 13.87
CA HIS A 186 0.55 0.20 14.13
C HIS A 186 1.21 0.85 12.92
N GLN A 187 1.64 0.06 11.93
CA GLN A 187 2.33 0.53 10.74
C GLN A 187 1.85 -0.21 9.50
N ALA A 188 1.47 0.55 8.47
CA ALA A 188 1.31 0.04 7.12
C ALA A 188 2.59 0.31 6.33
N PHE A 189 3.19 -0.72 5.71
CA PHE A 189 4.23 -0.53 4.71
C PHE A 189 3.59 -0.06 3.40
N SER A 190 3.16 1.18 3.41
CA SER A 190 2.39 1.90 2.39
C SER A 190 2.50 3.41 2.64
N PRO A 191 2.40 4.27 1.60
CA PRO A 191 2.12 3.97 0.21
C PRO A 191 3.35 3.56 -0.60
N VAL A 192 3.10 2.88 -1.75
CA VAL A 192 4.08 2.77 -2.83
C VAL A 192 4.15 4.12 -3.54
N VAL A 193 5.34 4.71 -3.57
CA VAL A 193 5.58 6.03 -4.17
C VAL A 193 6.48 5.96 -5.41
N ASP A 194 6.79 4.75 -5.86
CA ASP A 194 7.53 4.50 -7.09
C ASP A 194 6.79 5.09 -8.30
N VAL A 195 7.49 5.82 -9.16
CA VAL A 195 6.96 6.42 -10.39
C VAL A 195 7.05 5.39 -11.51
N ASN A 196 5.93 4.79 -11.90
CA ASN A 196 5.90 3.61 -12.79
C ASN A 196 5.98 4.02 -14.27
N VAL A 197 7.18 4.26 -14.76
CA VAL A 197 7.45 4.61 -16.16
C VAL A 197 7.72 3.42 -17.06
N GLU A 198 8.20 2.29 -16.48
CA GLU A 198 8.46 1.05 -17.22
C GLU A 198 7.20 0.15 -17.22
N ALA A 199 6.58 0.01 -18.41
CA ALA A 199 5.36 -0.78 -18.57
C ALA A 199 5.60 -2.29 -18.34
N GLN A 200 6.83 -2.77 -18.54
CA GLN A 200 7.21 -4.16 -18.30
C GLN A 200 7.56 -4.46 -16.84
N ASN A 201 7.49 -3.45 -15.97
CA ASN A 201 7.80 -3.63 -14.55
C ASN A 201 6.91 -4.73 -13.93
N PRO A 202 7.49 -5.87 -13.49
CA PRO A 202 6.70 -7.01 -13.01
C PRO A 202 6.26 -6.86 -11.55
N VAL A 203 6.88 -5.92 -10.80
CA VAL A 203 6.75 -5.79 -9.34
C VAL A 203 5.84 -4.64 -8.96
N ILE A 204 6.01 -3.49 -9.59
CA ILE A 204 5.29 -2.24 -9.24
C ILE A 204 3.96 -2.15 -9.99
N GLY A 205 3.95 -1.85 -11.28
CA GLY A 205 2.73 -1.80 -12.08
C GLY A 205 1.58 -1.11 -11.35
N VAL A 206 0.45 -1.80 -11.23
CA VAL A 206 -0.80 -1.30 -10.60
C VAL A 206 -0.65 -0.91 -9.11
N ARG A 207 0.46 -1.25 -8.46
CA ARG A 207 0.77 -0.80 -7.09
C ARG A 207 1.21 0.67 -7.02
N SER A 208 1.65 1.27 -8.14
CA SER A 208 2.00 2.68 -8.22
C SER A 208 0.76 3.57 -8.41
N LEU A 209 0.86 4.81 -7.96
CA LEU A 209 -0.11 5.88 -8.24
C LEU A 209 -0.05 6.39 -9.70
N GLY A 210 1.02 6.06 -10.45
CA GLY A 210 1.17 6.43 -11.86
C GLY A 210 2.60 6.76 -12.29
N ALA A 211 2.72 7.41 -13.46
CA ALA A 211 3.99 7.74 -14.10
C ALA A 211 4.33 9.25 -14.08
N ASP A 212 3.47 10.11 -13.54
CA ASP A 212 3.77 11.52 -13.34
C ASP A 212 4.30 11.78 -11.94
N PRO A 213 5.59 12.14 -11.75
CA PRO A 213 6.20 12.28 -10.42
C PRO A 213 5.49 13.33 -9.55
N GLY A 214 4.99 14.40 -10.15
CA GLY A 214 4.23 15.41 -9.43
C GLY A 214 2.86 14.93 -8.96
N ALA A 215 2.16 14.10 -9.75
CA ALA A 215 0.90 13.48 -9.34
C ALA A 215 1.12 12.45 -8.23
N VAL A 216 2.11 11.58 -8.40
CA VAL A 216 2.50 10.58 -7.38
C VAL A 216 2.83 11.28 -6.06
N ALA A 217 3.68 12.30 -6.08
CA ALA A 217 4.06 13.11 -4.91
C ALA A 217 2.84 13.69 -4.18
N ARG A 218 1.93 14.34 -4.92
CA ARG A 218 0.73 14.99 -4.33
C ARG A 218 -0.26 13.98 -3.74
N LEU A 219 -0.44 12.82 -4.37
CA LEU A 219 -1.38 11.80 -3.93
C LEU A 219 -0.79 11.00 -2.76
N ALA A 220 0.49 10.64 -2.82
CA ALA A 220 1.21 9.95 -1.75
C ALA A 220 1.22 10.78 -0.45
N ALA A 221 1.58 12.06 -0.52
CA ALA A 221 1.54 12.97 0.64
C ALA A 221 0.13 13.05 1.26
N ALA A 222 -0.93 13.09 0.44
CA ALA A 222 -2.29 13.08 0.95
C ALA A 222 -2.66 11.75 1.63
N GLN A 223 -2.21 10.62 1.11
CA GLN A 223 -2.44 9.30 1.66
C GLN A 223 -1.68 9.11 2.99
N ILE A 224 -0.41 9.52 3.04
CA ILE A 224 0.42 9.56 4.27
C ILE A 224 -0.29 10.36 5.36
N LYS A 225 -0.74 11.57 5.03
CA LYS A 225 -1.53 12.41 5.95
C LYS A 225 -2.76 11.72 6.49
N GLY A 226 -3.45 10.95 5.66
CA GLY A 226 -4.61 10.16 6.05
C GLY A 226 -4.26 9.06 7.04
N MET A 227 -3.25 8.24 6.75
CA MET A 227 -2.80 7.13 7.61
C MET A 227 -2.30 7.64 8.96
N GLN A 228 -1.39 8.62 8.94
CA GLN A 228 -0.79 9.15 10.15
C GLN A 228 -1.78 9.96 11.00
N GLY A 229 -2.79 10.57 10.35
CA GLY A 229 -3.91 11.21 11.03
C GLY A 229 -4.88 10.25 11.72
N ALA A 230 -4.77 8.94 11.45
CA ALA A 230 -5.46 7.84 12.13
C ALA A 230 -4.53 7.06 13.09
N ASP A 231 -3.43 7.67 13.52
CA ASP A 231 -2.40 7.13 14.42
C ASP A 231 -1.73 5.82 13.92
N CYS A 232 -1.73 5.58 12.60
CA CYS A 232 -1.03 4.50 11.95
C CYS A 232 0.20 5.05 11.22
N SER A 233 1.39 4.52 11.50
CA SER A 233 2.61 4.87 10.79
C SER A 233 2.50 4.49 9.31
N ALA A 234 2.97 5.39 8.44
CA ALA A 234 3.13 5.13 7.01
C ALA A 234 4.61 4.89 6.67
N ALA A 235 4.86 4.11 5.62
CA ALA A 235 6.20 3.91 5.07
C ALA A 235 6.17 4.11 3.55
N ALA A 236 6.82 5.16 3.05
CA ALA A 236 6.98 5.37 1.62
C ALA A 236 8.03 4.40 1.05
N LYS A 237 7.72 3.75 -0.08
CA LYS A 237 8.55 2.70 -0.66
C LYS A 237 8.51 2.71 -2.19
N HIS A 238 9.60 2.28 -2.84
CA HIS A 238 10.86 1.71 -2.34
C HIS A 238 12.02 2.64 -2.69
N PHE A 239 12.67 3.26 -1.70
CA PHE A 239 13.72 4.27 -1.91
C PHE A 239 14.99 3.69 -2.53
N PRO A 240 15.64 4.35 -3.53
CA PRO A 240 15.32 5.69 -4.07
C PRO A 240 14.32 5.74 -5.24
N GLY A 241 13.65 4.65 -5.59
CA GLY A 241 12.65 4.52 -6.65
C GLY A 241 12.82 3.20 -7.40
N HIS A 242 11.73 2.40 -7.53
CA HIS A 242 11.71 1.08 -8.16
C HIS A 242 10.82 1.04 -9.41
N GLY A 243 10.40 2.22 -9.90
CA GLY A 243 9.38 2.33 -10.94
C GLY A 243 9.88 2.11 -12.37
N ASP A 244 11.22 2.18 -12.60
CA ASP A 244 11.87 1.97 -13.90
C ASP A 244 12.76 0.73 -13.88
N THR A 245 12.19 -0.43 -13.55
CA THR A 245 12.89 -1.71 -13.60
C THR A 245 12.08 -2.75 -14.35
N ALA A 246 12.76 -3.55 -15.19
CA ALA A 246 12.17 -4.72 -15.85
C ALA A 246 12.55 -6.04 -15.14
N VAL A 247 13.24 -5.98 -14.00
CA VAL A 247 13.71 -7.12 -13.21
C VAL A 247 13.02 -7.11 -11.84
N ASP A 248 12.59 -8.29 -11.39
CA ASP A 248 11.99 -8.48 -10.06
C ASP A 248 13.10 -8.56 -8.99
N SER A 249 13.09 -7.63 -8.03
CA SER A 249 14.05 -7.59 -6.91
C SER A 249 13.90 -8.77 -5.93
N HIS A 250 12.81 -9.53 -5.99
CA HIS A 250 12.67 -10.79 -5.25
C HIS A 250 13.52 -11.93 -5.87
N LEU A 251 13.85 -11.84 -7.16
CA LEU A 251 14.52 -12.89 -7.93
C LEU A 251 15.94 -12.51 -8.37
N GLY A 252 16.31 -11.24 -8.23
CA GLY A 252 17.62 -10.75 -8.67
C GLY A 252 17.89 -9.34 -8.17
N LEU A 253 18.95 -8.71 -8.68
CA LEU A 253 19.36 -7.36 -8.31
C LEU A 253 19.13 -6.40 -9.49
N PRO A 254 18.02 -5.65 -9.53
CA PRO A 254 17.72 -4.68 -10.57
C PRO A 254 18.71 -3.51 -10.58
N VAL A 255 18.89 -2.88 -11.74
CA VAL A 255 19.70 -1.67 -11.90
C VAL A 255 18.84 -0.55 -12.45
N ILE A 256 18.91 0.62 -11.84
CA ILE A 256 18.35 1.88 -12.34
C ILE A 256 19.51 2.67 -12.98
N GLU A 257 19.45 2.83 -14.29
CA GLU A 257 20.50 3.50 -15.08
C GLU A 257 20.30 5.02 -15.19
N HIS A 258 19.37 5.59 -14.39
CA HIS A 258 19.11 7.02 -14.38
C HIS A 258 20.35 7.82 -13.97
N THR A 259 20.58 8.94 -14.64
CA THR A 259 21.53 9.95 -14.18
C THR A 259 21.03 10.61 -12.88
N ARG A 260 21.90 11.35 -12.20
CA ARG A 260 21.48 12.07 -11.00
C ARG A 260 20.36 13.08 -11.31
N GLU A 261 20.42 13.77 -12.43
CA GLU A 261 19.42 14.72 -12.87
C GLU A 261 18.06 14.04 -13.12
N GLU A 262 18.06 12.87 -13.75
CA GLU A 262 16.84 12.08 -13.97
C GLU A 262 16.23 11.57 -12.65
N LEU A 263 17.06 11.12 -11.70
CA LEU A 263 16.59 10.76 -10.36
C LEU A 263 15.94 11.95 -9.63
N ASP A 264 16.53 13.13 -9.72
CA ASP A 264 16.01 14.36 -9.10
C ASP A 264 14.67 14.80 -9.72
N GLU A 265 14.46 14.56 -11.01
CA GLU A 265 13.24 14.93 -11.72
C GLU A 265 12.14 13.86 -11.67
N LEU A 266 12.49 12.58 -11.58
CA LEU A 266 11.55 11.47 -11.71
C LEU A 266 11.32 10.71 -10.41
N ASP A 267 12.38 10.15 -9.80
CA ASP A 267 12.24 9.17 -8.72
C ASP A 267 12.13 9.81 -7.34
N LEU A 268 12.89 10.88 -7.07
CA LEU A 268 12.98 11.50 -5.75
C LEU A 268 11.81 12.41 -5.36
N PRO A 269 11.09 13.11 -6.27
CA PRO A 269 10.04 14.04 -5.86
C PRO A 269 8.94 13.45 -4.97
N PRO A 270 8.47 12.20 -5.14
CA PRO A 270 7.51 11.60 -4.22
C PRO A 270 8.06 11.39 -2.80
N PHE A 271 9.34 11.04 -2.66
CA PHE A 271 9.99 10.89 -1.35
C PHE A 271 10.19 12.24 -0.67
N VAL A 272 10.59 13.27 -1.40
CA VAL A 272 10.65 14.65 -0.89
C VAL A 272 9.30 15.09 -0.36
N ALA A 273 8.22 14.86 -1.11
CA ALA A 273 6.88 15.20 -0.67
C ALA A 273 6.41 14.37 0.55
N ALA A 274 6.85 13.13 0.68
CA ALA A 274 6.60 12.29 1.85
C ALA A 274 7.34 12.83 3.10
N ILE A 275 8.60 13.26 2.95
CA ILE A 275 9.40 13.88 4.00
C ILE A 275 8.77 15.20 4.46
N ASP A 276 8.36 16.06 3.51
CA ASP A 276 7.70 17.35 3.79
C ASP A 276 6.35 17.17 4.53
N GLU A 277 5.61 16.07 4.30
CA GLU A 277 4.38 15.73 5.04
C GLU A 277 4.67 15.14 6.44
N GLY A 278 5.95 14.88 6.77
CA GLY A 278 6.38 14.33 8.06
C GLY A 278 6.14 12.83 8.19
N ILE A 279 6.50 12.07 7.16
CA ILE A 279 6.36 10.60 7.17
C ILE A 279 7.22 9.96 8.27
N ASP A 280 6.69 8.91 8.92
CA ASP A 280 7.40 8.20 9.99
C ASP A 280 8.53 7.30 9.48
N SER A 281 8.32 6.63 8.33
CA SER A 281 9.28 5.65 7.81
C SER A 281 9.46 5.75 6.30
N ILE A 282 10.67 5.43 5.84
CA ILE A 282 10.96 5.20 4.42
C ILE A 282 11.58 3.81 4.31
N MET A 283 11.03 2.98 3.41
CA MET A 283 11.55 1.64 3.13
C MET A 283 12.51 1.68 1.95
N THR A 284 13.66 1.04 2.10
CA THR A 284 14.70 0.97 1.06
C THR A 284 14.36 -0.06 0.00
N ALA A 285 14.96 0.07 -1.18
CA ALA A 285 14.89 -0.92 -2.25
C ALA A 285 16.18 -1.74 -2.38
N HIS A 286 16.04 -3.02 -2.76
CA HIS A 286 17.19 -3.86 -3.13
C HIS A 286 17.52 -3.68 -4.61
N ILE A 287 17.94 -2.47 -5.00
CA ILE A 287 18.28 -2.07 -6.36
C ILE A 287 19.64 -1.38 -6.41
N MET A 288 20.37 -1.54 -7.48
CA MET A 288 21.59 -0.78 -7.76
C MET A 288 21.27 0.51 -8.47
N VAL A 289 21.92 1.60 -8.07
CA VAL A 289 21.79 2.93 -8.69
C VAL A 289 23.20 3.50 -8.90
N PRO A 290 23.90 3.14 -10.00
CA PRO A 290 25.31 3.49 -10.20
C PRO A 290 25.60 4.99 -10.20
N ALA A 291 24.61 5.82 -10.56
CA ALA A 291 24.74 7.28 -10.50
C ALA A 291 24.85 7.83 -9.07
N LEU A 292 24.41 7.07 -8.05
CA LEU A 292 24.49 7.43 -6.64
C LEU A 292 25.60 6.67 -5.91
N ASP A 293 25.84 5.40 -6.29
CA ASP A 293 26.87 4.54 -5.72
C ASP A 293 27.32 3.50 -6.76
N ASP A 294 28.56 3.63 -7.25
CA ASP A 294 29.16 2.76 -8.26
C ASP A 294 29.88 1.53 -7.66
N SER A 295 29.77 1.31 -6.35
CA SER A 295 30.41 0.18 -5.65
C SER A 295 29.80 -1.19 -5.97
N GLY A 296 28.60 -1.22 -6.58
CA GLY A 296 27.88 -2.44 -6.94
C GLY A 296 27.06 -3.06 -5.80
N VAL A 297 26.83 -2.33 -4.70
CA VAL A 297 25.91 -2.73 -3.63
C VAL A 297 24.51 -2.16 -3.89
N PRO A 298 23.44 -2.83 -3.41
CA PRO A 298 22.08 -2.27 -3.51
C PRO A 298 21.89 -1.07 -2.57
N ALA A 299 20.90 -0.23 -2.87
CA ALA A 299 20.59 0.96 -2.10
C ALA A 299 20.44 0.68 -0.59
N THR A 300 19.86 -0.46 -0.21
CA THR A 300 19.72 -0.91 1.18
C THR A 300 21.07 -1.00 1.93
N LEU A 301 22.16 -1.29 1.23
CA LEU A 301 23.50 -1.47 1.79
C LEU A 301 24.46 -0.32 1.44
N SER A 302 23.96 0.75 0.82
CA SER A 302 24.73 1.88 0.34
C SER A 302 24.74 3.07 1.30
N HIS A 303 25.87 3.36 1.91
CA HIS A 303 26.04 4.55 2.74
C HIS A 303 25.85 5.87 1.94
N PRO A 304 26.37 6.03 0.71
CA PRO A 304 26.07 7.21 -0.10
C PRO A 304 24.56 7.44 -0.32
N ILE A 305 23.76 6.36 -0.46
CA ILE A 305 22.33 6.47 -0.71
C ILE A 305 21.55 6.71 0.59
N LEU A 306 21.75 5.88 1.63
CA LEU A 306 20.94 5.99 2.84
C LEU A 306 21.38 7.14 3.75
N THR A 307 22.69 7.30 3.96
CA THR A 307 23.20 8.40 4.78
C THR A 307 23.37 9.65 3.95
N GLY A 308 24.14 9.60 2.87
CA GLY A 308 24.45 10.78 2.05
C GLY A 308 23.21 11.42 1.43
N LEU A 309 22.43 10.67 0.66
CA LEU A 309 21.27 11.23 -0.02
C LEU A 309 20.06 11.36 0.93
N LEU A 310 19.58 10.26 1.54
CA LEU A 310 18.32 10.28 2.27
C LEU A 310 18.41 11.08 3.59
N ARG A 311 19.47 10.87 4.40
CA ARG A 311 19.62 11.57 5.69
C ARG A 311 20.12 13.00 5.53
N GLU A 312 21.27 13.18 4.84
CA GLU A 312 21.98 14.45 4.85
C GLU A 312 21.44 15.44 3.81
N GLU A 313 21.18 14.97 2.58
CA GLU A 313 20.75 15.86 1.51
C GLU A 313 19.23 16.10 1.55
N LEU A 314 18.40 15.05 1.66
CA LEU A 314 16.94 15.16 1.72
C LEU A 314 16.43 15.46 3.14
N GLY A 315 17.26 15.34 4.16
CA GLY A 315 16.95 15.72 5.54
C GLY A 315 15.93 14.80 6.23
N PHE A 316 15.83 13.52 5.86
CA PHE A 316 14.89 12.60 6.48
C PHE A 316 15.34 12.20 7.89
N GLU A 317 14.53 12.49 8.91
CA GLU A 317 14.82 12.19 10.31
C GLU A 317 14.02 11.02 10.90
N GLY A 318 13.08 10.46 10.14
CA GLY A 318 12.29 9.28 10.55
C GLY A 318 13.07 7.97 10.48
N VAL A 319 12.36 6.85 10.58
CA VAL A 319 12.94 5.50 10.56
C VAL A 319 13.22 5.05 9.11
N ILE A 320 14.47 4.72 8.80
CA ILE A 320 14.83 4.00 7.58
C ILE A 320 14.69 2.50 7.87
N VAL A 321 13.72 1.85 7.23
CA VAL A 321 13.51 0.40 7.32
C VAL A 321 13.96 -0.26 6.02
N THR A 322 14.63 -1.40 6.10
CA THR A 322 14.98 -2.16 4.89
C THR A 322 13.74 -2.79 4.27
N ASP A 323 13.75 -3.08 2.98
CA ASP A 323 12.88 -4.14 2.45
C ASP A 323 13.30 -5.49 3.07
N SER A 324 12.53 -6.55 2.82
CA SER A 324 12.78 -7.87 3.42
C SER A 324 14.20 -8.36 3.18
N LEU A 325 14.95 -8.61 4.25
CA LEU A 325 16.31 -9.17 4.15
C LEU A 325 16.32 -10.65 3.73
N ALA A 326 15.14 -11.29 3.63
CA ALA A 326 15.01 -12.64 3.06
C ALA A 326 15.04 -12.65 1.52
N MET A 327 14.96 -11.48 0.86
CA MET A 327 15.00 -11.37 -0.61
C MET A 327 16.39 -11.67 -1.18
N GLU A 328 16.42 -12.31 -2.36
CA GLU A 328 17.66 -12.71 -3.04
C GLU A 328 18.57 -11.51 -3.33
N GLY A 329 18.01 -10.35 -3.66
CA GLY A 329 18.74 -9.15 -4.07
C GLY A 329 19.81 -8.65 -3.08
N VAL A 330 19.69 -8.91 -1.78
CA VAL A 330 20.72 -8.52 -0.79
C VAL A 330 21.61 -9.69 -0.35
N ARG A 331 21.13 -10.95 -0.51
CA ARG A 331 21.80 -12.16 0.00
C ARG A 331 22.85 -12.72 -0.96
N THR A 332 22.92 -12.19 -2.18
CA THR A 332 23.93 -12.58 -3.17
C THR A 332 25.34 -12.03 -2.89
N LEU A 333 25.42 -10.95 -2.11
CA LEU A 333 26.67 -10.23 -1.85
C LEU A 333 27.29 -10.54 -0.49
N PHE A 334 26.45 -10.81 0.51
CA PHE A 334 26.84 -11.02 1.89
C PHE A 334 26.07 -12.17 2.53
N ASP A 335 26.66 -12.83 3.51
CA ASP A 335 26.01 -13.85 4.32
C ASP A 335 24.97 -13.22 5.27
N ASP A 336 23.99 -14.03 5.75
CA ASP A 336 22.83 -13.57 6.53
C ASP A 336 23.18 -12.89 7.87
N ASP A 337 24.35 -13.17 8.45
CA ASP A 337 24.89 -12.47 9.62
C ASP A 337 25.47 -11.09 9.27
N ARG A 338 25.96 -10.92 8.03
CA ARG A 338 26.61 -9.69 7.60
C ARG A 338 25.65 -8.68 6.99
N VAL A 339 24.61 -9.11 6.26
CA VAL A 339 23.63 -8.22 5.62
C VAL A 339 23.07 -7.17 6.59
N PRO A 340 22.59 -7.51 7.81
CA PRO A 340 22.07 -6.49 8.75
C PRO A 340 23.16 -5.53 9.25
N VAL A 341 24.41 -5.97 9.37
CA VAL A 341 25.54 -5.12 9.75
C VAL A 341 25.79 -4.05 8.69
N GLU A 342 25.87 -4.47 7.41
CA GLU A 342 26.06 -3.54 6.28
C GLU A 342 24.90 -2.55 6.16
N ALA A 343 23.64 -3.01 6.34
CA ALA A 343 22.48 -2.12 6.34
C ALA A 343 22.54 -1.05 7.45
N ILE A 344 22.95 -1.43 8.67
CA ILE A 344 23.12 -0.49 9.79
C ILE A 344 24.25 0.51 9.48
N LEU A 345 25.38 0.04 8.95
CA LEU A 345 26.52 0.90 8.57
C LEU A 345 26.15 1.84 7.42
N ALA A 346 25.30 1.40 6.49
CA ALA A 346 24.77 2.24 5.43
C ALA A 346 23.83 3.36 5.96
N GLY A 347 23.17 3.16 7.08
CA GLY A 347 22.27 4.16 7.66
C GLY A 347 20.86 3.67 7.99
N ALA A 348 20.52 2.39 7.73
CA ALA A 348 19.23 1.83 8.11
C ALA A 348 19.06 1.75 9.63
N ASP A 349 17.83 1.93 10.09
CA ASP A 349 17.46 1.88 11.51
C ASP A 349 16.74 0.58 11.87
N GLN A 350 15.96 0.01 10.94
CA GLN A 350 15.25 -1.25 11.16
C GLN A 350 15.51 -2.25 10.04
N MET A 351 15.80 -3.48 10.42
CA MET A 351 16.03 -4.65 9.58
C MET A 351 14.75 -5.48 9.52
N LEU A 352 14.11 -5.51 8.35
CA LEU A 352 12.85 -6.21 8.16
C LEU A 352 13.11 -7.66 7.73
N MET A 353 12.47 -8.60 8.43
CA MET A 353 12.40 -10.02 8.03
C MET A 353 13.76 -10.66 7.70
N PRO A 354 14.76 -10.67 8.59
CA PRO A 354 15.92 -11.49 8.36
C PRO A 354 15.50 -12.97 8.25
N PRO A 355 16.11 -13.76 7.37
CA PRO A 355 15.72 -15.17 7.15
C PRO A 355 15.99 -16.05 8.39
N ASP A 356 16.98 -15.70 9.19
CA ASP A 356 17.31 -16.28 10.49
C ASP A 356 17.61 -15.15 11.49
N LEU A 357 16.70 -14.95 12.44
CA LEU A 357 16.79 -13.87 13.41
C LEU A 357 17.98 -14.04 14.37
N VAL A 358 18.31 -15.27 14.74
CA VAL A 358 19.42 -15.54 15.67
C VAL A 358 20.76 -15.24 15.02
N VAL A 359 20.92 -15.64 13.75
CA VAL A 359 22.10 -15.35 12.94
C VAL A 359 22.26 -13.85 12.74
N ALA A 360 21.19 -13.16 12.35
CA ALA A 360 21.20 -11.72 12.11
C ALA A 360 21.53 -10.89 13.36
N ILE A 361 20.88 -11.18 14.49
CA ILE A 361 21.18 -10.55 15.79
C ILE A 361 22.61 -10.88 16.24
N GLY A 362 23.07 -12.12 15.98
CA GLY A 362 24.43 -12.57 16.28
C GLY A 362 25.48 -11.72 15.58
N GLY A 363 25.33 -11.51 14.27
CA GLY A 363 26.23 -10.67 13.48
C GLY A 363 26.29 -9.21 13.97
N VAL A 364 25.13 -8.60 14.25
CA VAL A 364 25.07 -7.22 14.78
C VAL A 364 25.73 -7.15 16.16
N ARG A 365 25.50 -8.12 17.05
CA ARG A 365 26.11 -8.17 18.38
C ARG A 365 27.63 -8.28 18.29
N GLU A 366 28.17 -9.11 17.39
CA GLU A 366 29.60 -9.25 17.16
C GLU A 366 30.20 -7.95 16.60
N ALA A 367 29.54 -7.29 15.66
CA ALA A 367 29.95 -6.00 15.12
C ALA A 367 29.97 -4.88 16.17
N VAL A 368 28.99 -4.85 17.10
CA VAL A 368 28.98 -3.92 18.23
C VAL A 368 30.11 -4.24 19.22
N ALA A 369 30.28 -5.51 19.59
CA ALA A 369 31.35 -5.93 20.50
C ALA A 369 32.75 -5.67 19.93
N GLY A 370 32.91 -5.78 18.59
CA GLY A 370 34.13 -5.46 17.85
C GLY A 370 34.37 -3.96 17.63
N GLY A 371 33.40 -3.11 17.94
CA GLY A 371 33.45 -1.65 17.75
C GLY A 371 33.27 -1.21 16.28
N GLU A 372 32.81 -2.09 15.40
CA GLU A 372 32.46 -1.78 14.01
C GLU A 372 31.16 -0.97 13.94
N ILE A 373 30.15 -1.37 14.70
CA ILE A 373 28.97 -0.55 15.00
C ILE A 373 29.18 0.08 16.36
N THR A 374 29.26 1.41 16.41
CA THR A 374 29.42 2.12 17.69
C THR A 374 28.10 2.14 18.48
N GLU A 375 28.16 2.20 19.80
CA GLU A 375 26.96 2.36 20.62
C GLU A 375 26.17 3.63 20.25
N GLU A 376 26.88 4.73 19.89
CA GLU A 376 26.25 5.95 19.43
C GLU A 376 25.43 5.74 18.14
N ARG A 377 25.93 4.94 17.18
CA ARG A 377 25.19 4.60 15.95
C ARG A 377 23.94 3.77 16.28
N LEU A 378 24.08 2.83 17.21
CA LEU A 378 22.96 2.03 17.72
C LEU A 378 21.90 2.94 18.38
N ASP A 379 22.33 3.84 19.26
CA ASP A 379 21.48 4.79 19.97
C ASP A 379 20.73 5.73 19.02
N GLN A 380 21.34 6.17 17.94
CA GLN A 380 20.68 6.99 16.91
C GLN A 380 19.47 6.27 16.29
N SER A 381 19.60 4.98 15.95
CA SER A 381 18.49 4.20 15.43
C SER A 381 17.40 4.00 16.49
N VAL A 382 17.77 3.62 17.70
CA VAL A 382 16.80 3.41 18.79
C VAL A 382 16.03 4.68 19.11
N ARG A 383 16.67 5.86 19.10
CA ARG A 383 15.98 7.17 19.29
C ARG A 383 14.87 7.37 18.26
N ARG A 384 15.14 7.11 16.97
CA ARG A 384 14.14 7.26 15.89
C ARG A 384 12.98 6.28 16.05
N ILE A 385 13.27 5.03 16.41
CA ILE A 385 12.27 4.00 16.68
C ILE A 385 11.39 4.38 17.88
N LEU A 386 12.01 4.85 18.99
CA LEU A 386 11.27 5.30 20.17
C LEU A 386 10.42 6.54 19.87
N ALA A 387 10.95 7.49 19.09
CA ALA A 387 10.21 8.67 18.65
C ALA A 387 8.98 8.28 17.81
N GLN A 388 9.10 7.33 16.88
CA GLN A 388 7.96 6.79 16.12
C GLN A 388 6.91 6.19 17.06
N LYS A 389 7.34 5.35 18.01
CA LYS A 389 6.44 4.70 19.00
C LYS A 389 5.70 5.73 19.86
N LEU A 390 6.40 6.77 20.33
CA LEU A 390 5.80 7.86 21.11
C LEU A 390 4.80 8.66 20.30
N ARG A 391 5.17 9.11 19.09
CA ARG A 391 4.26 9.86 18.21
C ARG A 391 2.99 9.11 17.85
N ARG A 392 3.03 7.77 17.84
CA ARG A 392 1.86 6.91 17.56
C ARG A 392 1.14 6.44 18.82
N GLY A 393 1.46 7.00 19.99
CA GLY A 393 0.76 6.74 21.26
C GLY A 393 0.96 5.33 21.83
N LEU A 394 2.00 4.59 21.40
CA LEU A 394 2.19 3.20 21.82
C LEU A 394 2.55 3.06 23.31
N PHE A 395 3.07 4.09 23.92
CA PHE A 395 3.37 4.11 25.37
C PHE A 395 2.18 4.53 26.25
N GLU A 396 1.05 4.94 25.64
CA GLU A 396 -0.14 5.38 26.37
C GLU A 396 -1.18 4.24 26.46
N ASP A 397 -1.68 3.78 25.32
CA ASP A 397 -2.63 2.68 25.21
C ASP A 397 -2.34 1.89 23.94
N VAL A 398 -1.71 0.72 24.11
CA VAL A 398 -1.27 -0.13 23.01
C VAL A 398 -2.26 -1.25 22.70
N HIS A 399 -3.18 -1.54 23.62
CA HIS A 399 -4.17 -2.59 23.46
C HIS A 399 -5.42 -2.11 22.71
N VAL A 400 -6.06 -3.05 22.05
CA VAL A 400 -7.35 -2.83 21.37
C VAL A 400 -8.42 -3.76 21.94
N ASP A 401 -9.68 -3.34 21.88
CA ASP A 401 -10.81 -4.20 22.28
C ASP A 401 -11.10 -5.20 21.15
N ALA A 402 -10.49 -6.40 21.25
CA ALA A 402 -10.58 -7.44 20.24
C ALA A 402 -12.04 -7.81 19.89
N ALA A 403 -12.93 -7.86 20.90
CA ALA A 403 -14.33 -8.21 20.68
C ALA A 403 -15.12 -7.12 19.90
N ARG A 404 -14.61 -5.90 19.83
CA ARG A 404 -15.21 -4.78 19.08
C ARG A 404 -14.46 -4.41 17.81
N ALA A 405 -13.27 -4.96 17.60
CA ALA A 405 -12.38 -4.63 16.48
C ALA A 405 -13.09 -4.79 15.13
N GLU A 406 -13.77 -5.91 14.91
CA GLU A 406 -14.52 -6.16 13.67
C GLU A 406 -15.58 -5.10 13.37
N GLY A 407 -16.31 -4.63 14.39
CA GLY A 407 -17.34 -3.59 14.23
C GLY A 407 -16.80 -2.20 13.87
N ALA A 408 -15.48 -1.96 14.00
CA ALA A 408 -14.82 -0.71 13.62
C ALA A 408 -14.29 -0.74 12.18
N ILE A 409 -14.29 -1.90 11.52
CA ILE A 409 -13.72 -2.18 10.19
C ILE A 409 -14.86 -2.37 9.18
N GLY A 410 -14.64 -2.02 7.91
CA GLY A 410 -15.63 -2.19 6.85
C GLY A 410 -16.92 -1.39 7.07
N THR A 411 -16.85 -0.24 7.73
CA THR A 411 -18.02 0.58 8.05
C THR A 411 -18.76 1.03 6.79
N SER A 412 -20.07 1.26 6.87
CA SER A 412 -20.86 1.78 5.75
C SER A 412 -20.28 3.08 5.17
N ARG A 413 -19.61 3.91 6.00
CA ARG A 413 -18.93 5.14 5.56
C ARG A 413 -17.69 4.80 4.72
N SER A 414 -16.89 3.83 5.15
CA SER A 414 -15.70 3.37 4.45
C SER A 414 -16.06 2.67 3.14
N LEU A 415 -17.04 1.77 3.15
CA LEU A 415 -17.57 1.11 1.96
C LEU A 415 -18.14 2.11 0.94
N GLY A 416 -18.88 3.13 1.41
CA GLY A 416 -19.37 4.21 0.56
C GLY A 416 -18.26 5.08 -0.03
N ALA A 417 -17.12 5.24 0.66
CA ALA A 417 -15.95 5.93 0.13
C ALA A 417 -15.23 5.06 -0.92
N ALA A 418 -15.02 3.77 -0.66
CA ALA A 418 -14.43 2.82 -1.61
C ALA A 418 -15.22 2.77 -2.92
N ARG A 419 -16.57 2.73 -2.83
CA ARG A 419 -17.44 2.78 -4.01
C ARG A 419 -17.20 4.03 -4.84
N ARG A 420 -17.19 5.23 -4.23
CA ARG A 420 -16.93 6.48 -4.98
C ARG A 420 -15.55 6.52 -5.61
N MET A 421 -14.52 6.01 -4.92
CA MET A 421 -13.17 5.91 -5.49
C MET A 421 -13.16 5.00 -6.70
N ALA A 422 -13.83 3.86 -6.65
CA ALA A 422 -13.96 2.93 -7.75
C ALA A 422 -14.73 3.55 -8.94
N GLU A 423 -15.90 4.18 -8.68
CA GLU A 423 -16.70 4.87 -9.70
C GLU A 423 -15.89 5.97 -10.43
N ASP A 424 -15.13 6.78 -9.67
CA ASP A 424 -14.35 7.91 -10.21
C ASP A 424 -13.03 7.46 -10.89
N SER A 425 -12.57 6.21 -10.67
CA SER A 425 -11.31 5.70 -11.23
C SER A 425 -11.45 5.03 -12.59
N LEU A 426 -12.63 4.48 -12.92
CA LEU A 426 -12.82 3.76 -14.19
C LEU A 426 -12.47 4.64 -15.38
N THR A 427 -11.60 4.12 -16.25
CA THR A 427 -11.10 4.85 -17.40
C THR A 427 -11.56 4.19 -18.70
N LEU A 428 -12.43 4.86 -19.46
CA LEU A 428 -12.81 4.44 -20.80
C LEU A 428 -11.67 4.83 -21.76
N ILE A 429 -10.94 3.81 -22.26
CA ILE A 429 -9.73 4.02 -23.08
C ILE A 429 -10.10 4.13 -24.56
N ALA A 430 -10.97 3.24 -25.02
CA ALA A 430 -11.42 3.21 -26.41
C ALA A 430 -12.91 2.85 -26.47
N GLU A 431 -13.62 3.39 -27.45
CA GLU A 431 -15.05 3.11 -27.67
C GLU A 431 -15.39 3.31 -29.15
N GLN A 432 -16.12 2.36 -29.73
CA GLN A 432 -16.82 2.55 -30.98
C GLN A 432 -18.10 3.35 -30.74
N GLU A 433 -18.48 4.22 -31.66
CA GLU A 433 -19.64 5.10 -31.50
C GLU A 433 -20.92 4.34 -31.10
N GLY A 434 -21.44 4.65 -29.91
CA GLY A 434 -22.68 4.08 -29.39
C GLY A 434 -22.55 2.66 -28.79
N ALA A 435 -21.33 2.20 -28.49
CA ALA A 435 -21.12 0.91 -27.83
C ALA A 435 -21.58 0.93 -26.37
N LEU A 436 -21.47 2.06 -25.69
CA LEU A 436 -21.92 2.29 -24.33
C LEU A 436 -22.85 3.52 -24.25
N PRO A 437 -23.83 3.55 -23.32
CA PRO A 437 -24.24 2.43 -22.47
C PRO A 437 -24.95 1.32 -23.26
N LEU A 438 -25.00 0.11 -22.70
CA LEU A 438 -25.75 -1.00 -23.27
C LEU A 438 -27.25 -0.65 -23.35
N ALA A 439 -27.95 -1.24 -24.33
CA ALA A 439 -29.39 -1.07 -24.44
C ALA A 439 -30.12 -1.56 -23.17
N GLU A 440 -31.20 -0.88 -22.78
CA GLU A 440 -32.00 -1.27 -21.61
C GLU A 440 -32.49 -2.72 -21.75
N GLY A 441 -32.28 -3.53 -20.72
CA GLY A 441 -32.68 -4.94 -20.69
C GLY A 441 -31.79 -5.87 -21.50
N ALA A 442 -30.63 -5.42 -22.00
CA ALA A 442 -29.72 -6.26 -22.78
C ALA A 442 -29.32 -7.53 -22.03
N THR A 443 -29.17 -8.63 -22.81
CA THR A 443 -28.58 -9.87 -22.34
C THR A 443 -27.06 -9.77 -22.39
N VAL A 444 -26.36 -10.07 -21.28
CA VAL A 444 -24.90 -9.89 -21.18
C VAL A 444 -24.22 -11.18 -20.73
N LEU A 445 -23.24 -11.62 -21.50
CA LEU A 445 -22.31 -12.68 -21.09
C LEU A 445 -21.12 -12.04 -20.37
N VAL A 446 -20.80 -12.50 -19.14
CA VAL A 446 -19.61 -12.10 -18.39
C VAL A 446 -18.62 -13.26 -18.36
N THR A 447 -17.40 -13.07 -18.85
CA THR A 447 -16.39 -14.14 -18.92
C THR A 447 -14.97 -13.59 -18.82
N GLY A 448 -13.96 -14.45 -18.80
CA GLY A 448 -12.55 -14.09 -18.80
C GLY A 448 -11.87 -14.26 -17.43
N ALA A 449 -10.96 -13.35 -17.11
CA ALA A 449 -10.15 -13.42 -15.89
C ALA A 449 -10.97 -13.15 -14.63
N GLY A 450 -10.79 -13.97 -13.60
CA GLY A 450 -11.44 -13.84 -12.30
C GLY A 450 -11.99 -15.19 -11.80
N THR A 451 -12.22 -15.26 -10.49
CA THR A 451 -12.93 -16.42 -9.89
C THR A 451 -14.43 -16.34 -10.19
N ALA A 452 -15.14 -17.46 -10.03
CA ALA A 452 -16.60 -17.48 -10.14
C ALA A 452 -17.26 -16.38 -9.29
N GLU A 453 -16.82 -16.21 -8.04
CA GLU A 453 -17.34 -15.18 -7.13
C GLU A 453 -17.18 -13.76 -7.69
N LYS A 454 -16.06 -13.47 -8.37
CA LYS A 454 -15.81 -12.14 -8.95
C LYS A 454 -16.67 -11.88 -10.19
N LEU A 455 -16.87 -12.90 -11.02
CA LEU A 455 -17.80 -12.80 -12.15
C LEU A 455 -19.25 -12.64 -11.65
N ASP A 456 -19.65 -13.35 -10.60
CA ASP A 456 -20.98 -13.23 -9.97
C ASP A 456 -21.24 -11.82 -9.43
N VAL A 457 -20.23 -11.14 -8.84
CA VAL A 457 -20.36 -9.72 -8.43
C VAL A 457 -20.79 -8.83 -9.61
N VAL A 458 -20.22 -9.06 -10.80
CA VAL A 458 -20.58 -8.28 -12.00
C VAL A 458 -21.97 -8.64 -12.49
N VAL A 459 -22.29 -9.96 -12.53
CA VAL A 459 -23.62 -10.47 -12.93
C VAL A 459 -24.71 -9.92 -12.03
N ASP A 460 -24.51 -9.97 -10.71
CA ASP A 460 -25.47 -9.44 -9.74
C ASP A 460 -25.67 -7.93 -9.94
N ALA A 461 -24.58 -7.18 -10.12
CA ALA A 461 -24.65 -5.74 -10.33
C ALA A 461 -25.37 -5.37 -11.63
N LEU A 462 -25.12 -6.08 -12.74
CA LEU A 462 -25.84 -5.86 -14.00
C LEU A 462 -27.31 -6.23 -13.87
N THR A 463 -27.62 -7.30 -13.14
CA THR A 463 -29.00 -7.74 -12.87
C THR A 463 -29.76 -6.72 -12.02
N GLU A 464 -29.12 -6.18 -10.96
CA GLU A 464 -29.67 -5.07 -10.14
C GLU A 464 -29.96 -3.81 -10.98
N LEU A 465 -29.17 -3.60 -12.06
CA LEU A 465 -29.33 -2.47 -13.00
C LEU A 465 -30.29 -2.77 -14.17
N GLY A 466 -30.95 -3.94 -14.18
CA GLY A 466 -32.01 -4.27 -15.11
C GLY A 466 -31.59 -5.03 -16.38
N HIS A 467 -30.35 -5.53 -16.43
CA HIS A 467 -29.84 -6.38 -17.50
C HIS A 467 -30.02 -7.87 -17.19
N ALA A 468 -30.09 -8.73 -18.21
CA ALA A 468 -30.08 -10.18 -18.02
C ALA A 468 -28.65 -10.71 -18.17
N ALA A 469 -27.89 -10.80 -17.09
CA ALA A 469 -26.49 -11.19 -17.12
C ALA A 469 -26.28 -12.66 -16.71
N THR A 470 -25.27 -13.32 -17.31
CA THR A 470 -24.83 -14.68 -16.96
C THR A 470 -23.31 -14.76 -16.95
N ALA A 471 -22.73 -15.50 -15.99
CA ALA A 471 -21.31 -15.78 -15.95
C ALA A 471 -20.96 -17.07 -16.71
N LEU A 472 -19.81 -17.05 -17.40
CA LEU A 472 -19.19 -18.24 -17.98
C LEU A 472 -17.73 -18.29 -17.48
N VAL A 473 -17.51 -19.17 -16.50
CA VAL A 473 -16.24 -19.29 -15.77
C VAL A 473 -15.32 -20.27 -16.48
N GLU A 474 -14.02 -19.95 -16.56
CA GLU A 474 -12.97 -20.81 -17.13
C GLU A 474 -13.27 -21.36 -18.53
N ALA A 475 -14.00 -20.58 -19.36
CA ALA A 475 -14.39 -21.00 -20.70
C ALA A 475 -13.21 -20.93 -21.67
N GLY A 476 -13.09 -21.97 -22.49
CA GLY A 476 -12.25 -21.92 -23.69
C GLY A 476 -12.84 -21.01 -24.77
N PRO A 477 -12.02 -20.58 -25.78
CA PRO A 477 -12.46 -19.66 -26.82
C PRO A 477 -13.70 -20.14 -27.60
N GLU A 478 -13.78 -21.43 -27.97
CA GLU A 478 -14.91 -22.01 -28.71
C GLU A 478 -16.22 -21.95 -27.90
N GLN A 479 -16.17 -22.36 -26.64
CA GLN A 479 -17.35 -22.36 -25.77
C GLN A 479 -17.84 -20.93 -25.50
N ALA A 480 -16.92 -19.98 -25.30
CA ALA A 480 -17.23 -18.58 -25.09
C ALA A 480 -17.87 -17.95 -26.35
N ALA A 481 -17.36 -18.28 -27.54
CA ALA A 481 -17.89 -17.81 -28.80
C ALA A 481 -19.31 -18.36 -29.06
N GLU A 482 -19.58 -19.66 -28.76
CA GLU A 482 -20.93 -20.24 -28.85
C GLU A 482 -21.91 -19.51 -27.90
N ALA A 483 -21.53 -19.25 -26.68
CA ALA A 483 -22.36 -18.53 -25.71
C ALA A 483 -22.58 -17.06 -26.12
N ALA A 484 -21.57 -16.39 -26.69
CA ALA A 484 -21.65 -15.02 -27.16
C ALA A 484 -22.67 -14.81 -28.27
N ALA A 485 -22.87 -15.80 -29.13
CA ALA A 485 -23.84 -15.73 -30.22
C ALA A 485 -25.32 -15.66 -29.76
N ALA A 486 -25.59 -15.93 -28.48
CA ALA A 486 -26.94 -15.95 -27.90
C ALA A 486 -27.28 -14.72 -27.06
N VAL A 487 -26.38 -13.72 -26.98
CA VAL A 487 -26.53 -12.53 -26.13
C VAL A 487 -26.36 -11.22 -26.93
N ASP A 488 -26.81 -10.09 -26.35
CA ASP A 488 -26.74 -8.79 -27.01
C ASP A 488 -25.34 -8.16 -26.86
N ALA A 489 -24.58 -8.51 -25.77
CA ALA A 489 -23.24 -8.02 -25.52
C ALA A 489 -22.41 -9.02 -24.68
N VAL A 490 -21.10 -8.92 -24.80
CA VAL A 490 -20.15 -9.66 -23.97
C VAL A 490 -19.31 -8.68 -23.17
N LEU A 491 -19.18 -8.90 -21.87
CA LEU A 491 -18.13 -8.31 -21.04
C LEU A 491 -17.03 -9.35 -20.84
N VAL A 492 -15.84 -9.08 -21.40
CA VAL A 492 -14.67 -9.93 -21.21
C VAL A 492 -13.65 -9.24 -20.31
N LEU A 493 -13.25 -9.94 -19.25
CA LEU A 493 -12.29 -9.46 -18.25
C LEU A 493 -10.91 -10.01 -18.57
N THR A 494 -9.88 -9.16 -18.49
CA THR A 494 -8.47 -9.57 -18.57
C THR A 494 -7.70 -9.13 -17.31
N SER A 495 -6.57 -9.77 -17.07
CA SER A 495 -5.70 -9.44 -15.93
C SER A 495 -4.25 -9.80 -16.27
N SER A 496 -3.40 -8.79 -16.36
CA SER A 496 -1.96 -8.95 -16.55
C SER A 496 -1.16 -8.22 -15.46
N SER A 497 -0.06 -8.82 -15.00
CA SER A 497 0.83 -8.23 -13.98
C SER A 497 1.96 -7.39 -14.58
N GLY A 498 2.22 -7.50 -15.88
CA GLY A 498 3.18 -6.73 -16.64
C GLY A 498 2.56 -6.12 -17.88
N PHE A 499 3.38 -5.79 -18.87
CA PHE A 499 2.92 -5.24 -20.15
C PHE A 499 2.19 -6.29 -20.99
N THR A 500 2.72 -7.52 -21.07
CA THR A 500 2.19 -8.57 -21.94
C THR A 500 0.95 -9.24 -21.35
N THR A 501 -0.14 -9.25 -22.10
CA THR A 501 -1.36 -10.00 -21.74
C THR A 501 -1.14 -11.49 -21.97
N PRO A 502 -1.58 -12.39 -21.06
CA PRO A 502 -1.49 -13.83 -21.26
C PRO A 502 -2.16 -14.30 -22.56
N ALA A 503 -1.46 -15.13 -23.35
CA ALA A 503 -1.92 -15.55 -24.68
C ALA A 503 -3.33 -16.14 -24.68
N ALA A 504 -3.68 -16.94 -23.68
CA ALA A 504 -5.04 -17.53 -23.57
C ALA A 504 -6.13 -16.45 -23.41
N GLN A 505 -5.83 -15.32 -22.76
CA GLN A 505 -6.78 -14.21 -22.63
C GLN A 505 -6.94 -13.48 -23.98
N VAL A 506 -5.84 -13.29 -24.71
CA VAL A 506 -5.85 -12.68 -26.06
C VAL A 506 -6.65 -13.55 -27.03
N GLU A 507 -6.41 -14.87 -27.02
CA GLU A 507 -7.16 -15.84 -27.85
C GLU A 507 -8.64 -15.83 -27.52
N LEU A 508 -9.02 -15.77 -26.24
CA LEU A 508 -10.40 -15.68 -25.79
C LEU A 508 -11.09 -14.41 -26.35
N VAL A 509 -10.46 -13.25 -26.19
CA VAL A 509 -11.02 -11.98 -26.69
C VAL A 509 -11.13 -11.99 -28.20
N GLY A 510 -10.13 -12.54 -28.92
CA GLY A 510 -10.15 -12.69 -30.38
C GLY A 510 -11.32 -13.54 -30.85
N ALA A 511 -11.54 -14.71 -30.25
CA ALA A 511 -12.66 -15.59 -30.58
C ALA A 511 -14.02 -14.93 -30.32
N LEU A 512 -14.14 -14.17 -29.24
CA LEU A 512 -15.37 -13.42 -28.94
C LEU A 512 -15.62 -12.30 -29.98
N ALA A 513 -14.60 -11.56 -30.37
CA ALA A 513 -14.71 -10.50 -31.38
C ALA A 513 -15.14 -11.02 -32.77
N GLU A 514 -14.70 -12.24 -33.12
CA GLU A 514 -15.09 -12.88 -34.42
C GLU A 514 -16.57 -13.29 -34.48
N THR A 515 -17.28 -13.35 -33.35
CA THR A 515 -18.72 -13.67 -33.33
C THR A 515 -19.61 -12.59 -33.94
N GLY A 516 -19.12 -11.34 -33.98
CA GLY A 516 -19.88 -10.15 -34.35
C GLY A 516 -20.79 -9.62 -33.24
N THR A 517 -20.87 -10.27 -32.09
CA THR A 517 -21.51 -9.74 -30.87
C THR A 517 -20.65 -8.63 -30.29
N PRO A 518 -21.19 -7.45 -29.90
CA PRO A 518 -20.42 -6.38 -29.29
C PRO A 518 -19.65 -6.86 -28.03
N VAL A 519 -18.33 -6.69 -28.03
CA VAL A 519 -17.44 -7.08 -26.93
C VAL A 519 -16.97 -5.83 -26.20
N VAL A 520 -17.28 -5.73 -24.91
CA VAL A 520 -16.67 -4.76 -23.99
C VAL A 520 -15.53 -5.46 -23.25
N HIS A 521 -14.33 -4.95 -23.40
CA HIS A 521 -13.15 -5.44 -22.70
C HIS A 521 -12.90 -4.61 -21.44
N ALA A 522 -12.54 -5.27 -20.33
CA ALA A 522 -12.11 -4.61 -19.10
C ALA A 522 -10.82 -5.21 -18.53
N ALA A 523 -9.79 -4.39 -18.39
CA ALA A 523 -8.54 -4.72 -17.74
C ALA A 523 -8.67 -4.56 -16.21
N LEU A 524 -8.54 -5.67 -15.47
CA LEU A 524 -8.75 -5.72 -14.01
C LEU A 524 -7.48 -5.41 -13.21
N ARG A 525 -6.32 -5.26 -13.85
CA ARG A 525 -5.04 -4.99 -13.19
C ARG A 525 -4.31 -3.87 -13.95
N ASN A 526 -3.16 -4.15 -14.57
CA ASN A 526 -2.50 -3.16 -15.41
C ASN A 526 -3.37 -2.80 -16.62
N PRO A 527 -3.38 -1.54 -17.10
CA PRO A 527 -4.25 -1.11 -18.19
C PRO A 527 -3.73 -1.48 -19.58
N TYR A 528 -2.58 -2.16 -19.68
CA TYR A 528 -1.87 -2.42 -20.93
C TYR A 528 -2.56 -3.45 -21.83
N ASP A 529 -3.48 -4.24 -21.31
CA ASP A 529 -4.18 -5.30 -22.05
C ASP A 529 -4.88 -4.77 -23.32
N VAL A 530 -5.32 -3.51 -23.32
CA VAL A 530 -6.05 -2.87 -24.41
C VAL A 530 -5.31 -2.93 -25.78
N VAL A 531 -3.98 -2.91 -25.79
CA VAL A 531 -3.19 -2.97 -27.03
C VAL A 531 -2.97 -4.39 -27.55
N HIS A 532 -3.29 -5.41 -26.78
CA HIS A 532 -3.09 -6.81 -27.13
C HIS A 532 -4.37 -7.54 -27.53
N VAL A 533 -5.55 -7.02 -27.16
CA VAL A 533 -6.84 -7.72 -27.35
C VAL A 533 -7.50 -7.44 -28.70
N GLY A 534 -6.89 -6.64 -29.57
CA GLY A 534 -7.45 -6.30 -30.88
C GLY A 534 -8.62 -5.32 -30.81
N GLU A 535 -9.39 -5.24 -31.91
CA GLU A 535 -10.56 -4.34 -32.00
C GLU A 535 -11.75 -4.93 -31.24
N VAL A 536 -12.25 -4.16 -30.27
CA VAL A 536 -13.46 -4.47 -29.49
C VAL A 536 -14.38 -3.24 -29.46
N ALA A 537 -15.64 -3.44 -29.02
CA ALA A 537 -16.62 -2.33 -29.00
C ALA A 537 -16.24 -1.23 -28.01
N ALA A 538 -15.69 -1.60 -26.83
CA ALA A 538 -15.13 -0.65 -25.88
C ALA A 538 -14.04 -1.31 -25.03
N SER A 539 -13.07 -0.53 -24.53
CA SER A 539 -12.05 -0.96 -23.58
C SER A 539 -12.00 -0.04 -22.36
N ILE A 540 -12.06 -0.65 -21.17
CA ILE A 540 -12.10 0.03 -19.87
C ILE A 540 -10.95 -0.47 -18.99
N ALA A 541 -10.22 0.43 -18.33
CA ALA A 541 -9.32 0.07 -17.26
C ALA A 541 -10.02 0.20 -15.90
N ALA A 542 -10.01 -0.88 -15.10
CA ALA A 542 -10.58 -0.93 -13.76
C ALA A 542 -9.53 -0.90 -12.64
N TYR A 543 -8.25 -1.17 -12.96
CA TYR A 543 -7.08 -1.13 -12.07
C TYR A 543 -7.16 -2.05 -10.84
N GLY A 544 -8.18 -2.88 -10.74
CA GLY A 544 -8.39 -3.80 -9.64
C GLY A 544 -9.66 -4.64 -9.80
N ASN A 545 -9.74 -5.71 -9.04
CA ASN A 545 -10.87 -6.64 -8.99
C ASN A 545 -11.64 -6.59 -7.66
N ALA A 546 -11.50 -5.49 -6.91
CA ALA A 546 -12.31 -5.26 -5.71
C ALA A 546 -13.80 -5.18 -6.10
N ASP A 547 -14.68 -5.66 -5.23
CA ASP A 547 -16.13 -5.69 -5.52
C ASP A 547 -16.68 -4.29 -5.88
N ALA A 548 -16.14 -3.24 -5.25
CA ALA A 548 -16.50 -1.87 -5.59
C ALA A 548 -16.14 -1.51 -7.05
N SER A 549 -14.96 -1.96 -7.55
CA SER A 549 -14.53 -1.73 -8.94
C SER A 549 -15.38 -2.52 -9.93
N LEU A 550 -15.69 -3.78 -9.61
CA LEU A 550 -16.53 -4.63 -10.45
C LEU A 550 -17.98 -4.12 -10.55
N ARG A 551 -18.56 -3.66 -9.44
CA ARG A 551 -19.89 -3.02 -9.43
C ARG A 551 -19.88 -1.68 -10.18
N ALA A 552 -18.82 -0.88 -10.05
CA ALA A 552 -18.68 0.35 -10.80
C ALA A 552 -18.56 0.08 -12.31
N LEU A 553 -17.84 -0.97 -12.72
CA LEU A 553 -17.75 -1.42 -14.11
C LEU A 553 -19.13 -1.78 -14.69
N ALA A 554 -19.95 -2.54 -13.96
CA ALA A 554 -21.34 -2.80 -14.34
C ALA A 554 -22.15 -1.51 -14.50
N GLY A 555 -21.91 -0.52 -13.61
CA GLY A 555 -22.53 0.81 -13.69
C GLY A 555 -22.15 1.59 -14.95
N VAL A 556 -20.89 1.46 -15.41
CA VAL A 556 -20.45 2.09 -16.68
C VAL A 556 -21.18 1.43 -17.88
N LEU A 557 -21.26 0.10 -17.90
CA LEU A 557 -22.00 -0.62 -18.96
C LEU A 557 -23.47 -0.21 -19.02
N ALA A 558 -24.10 -0.04 -17.86
CA ALA A 558 -25.52 0.36 -17.75
C ALA A 558 -25.74 1.89 -17.86
N GLY A 559 -24.69 2.70 -18.01
CA GLY A 559 -24.80 4.17 -18.10
C GLY A 559 -25.14 4.89 -16.80
N THR A 560 -25.12 4.21 -15.65
CA THR A 560 -25.40 4.80 -14.33
C THR A 560 -24.17 5.40 -13.67
N VAL A 561 -22.97 5.02 -14.12
CA VAL A 561 -21.66 5.55 -13.71
C VAL A 561 -20.94 6.12 -14.93
N ALA A 562 -20.40 7.33 -14.83
CA ALA A 562 -19.54 7.88 -15.87
C ALA A 562 -18.08 7.46 -15.64
N ALA A 563 -17.41 6.96 -16.66
CA ALA A 563 -15.99 6.57 -16.61
C ALA A 563 -15.08 7.82 -16.66
N ARG A 564 -14.92 8.49 -15.51
CA ARG A 564 -14.20 9.78 -15.40
C ARG A 564 -12.70 9.67 -15.22
N GLY A 565 -12.21 8.46 -14.93
CA GLY A 565 -10.78 8.20 -14.72
C GLY A 565 -9.95 8.62 -15.94
N LYS A 566 -8.68 8.95 -15.68
CA LYS A 566 -7.69 9.23 -16.71
C LYS A 566 -6.51 8.29 -16.51
N LEU A 567 -5.92 7.80 -17.62
CA LEU A 567 -4.76 6.91 -17.52
C LEU A 567 -3.66 7.54 -16.66
N PRO A 568 -3.27 6.93 -15.55
CA PRO A 568 -2.17 7.44 -14.72
C PRO A 568 -0.79 7.01 -15.24
N VAL A 569 -0.75 6.23 -16.31
CA VAL A 569 0.43 5.78 -17.04
C VAL A 569 0.17 5.91 -18.54
N ALA A 570 1.21 6.12 -19.36
CA ALA A 570 1.10 5.94 -20.78
C ALA A 570 1.00 4.45 -21.14
N ILE A 571 0.29 4.12 -22.22
CA ILE A 571 0.22 2.75 -22.72
C ILE A 571 1.05 2.69 -24.02
N PRO A 572 2.17 1.95 -24.04
CA PRO A 572 2.96 1.73 -25.25
C PRO A 572 2.15 1.01 -26.32
N ALA A 573 2.53 1.16 -27.58
CA ALA A 573 2.02 0.33 -28.66
C ALA A 573 2.41 -1.13 -28.45
N ALA A 574 1.61 -2.07 -28.95
CA ALA A 574 1.82 -3.52 -28.77
C ALA A 574 3.20 -4.03 -29.25
N ASP A 575 3.79 -3.37 -30.23
CA ASP A 575 5.14 -3.66 -30.75
C ASP A 575 6.27 -2.95 -29.99
N GLY A 576 5.93 -2.20 -28.93
CA GLY A 576 6.87 -1.42 -28.12
C GLY A 576 7.36 -0.13 -28.78
N THR A 577 6.82 0.27 -29.93
CA THR A 577 7.25 1.47 -30.65
C THR A 577 6.30 2.65 -30.43
N GLY A 578 6.67 3.58 -29.53
CA GLY A 578 5.87 4.77 -29.23
C GLY A 578 4.67 4.48 -28.34
N GLU A 579 3.77 5.46 -28.21
CA GLU A 579 2.60 5.42 -27.36
C GLU A 579 1.33 5.13 -28.17
N ALA A 580 0.54 4.15 -27.73
CA ALA A 580 -0.82 3.93 -28.22
C ALA A 580 -1.81 4.89 -27.56
N PHE A 581 -1.67 5.08 -26.24
CA PHE A 581 -2.49 6.00 -25.47
C PHE A 581 -1.60 6.79 -24.50
N PRO A 582 -1.65 8.14 -24.55
CA PRO A 582 -0.81 8.97 -23.69
C PRO A 582 -1.28 8.99 -22.24
N LEU A 583 -0.36 9.35 -21.36
CA LEU A 583 -0.67 9.72 -19.98
C LEU A 583 -1.81 10.75 -19.93
N GLY A 584 -2.78 10.56 -19.05
CA GLY A 584 -3.96 11.43 -18.92
C GLY A 584 -5.08 11.16 -19.93
N HIS A 585 -4.92 10.17 -20.83
CA HIS A 585 -5.97 9.78 -21.75
C HIS A 585 -7.18 9.16 -21.02
N GLY A 586 -8.36 9.37 -21.61
CA GLY A 586 -9.64 8.82 -21.18
C GLY A 586 -10.78 9.58 -21.86
N LEU A 587 -11.81 8.87 -22.34
CA LEU A 587 -12.91 9.41 -23.13
C LEU A 587 -14.07 9.96 -22.27
N GLY A 588 -14.09 9.69 -20.97
CA GLY A 588 -15.14 10.12 -20.05
C GLY A 588 -14.97 11.52 -19.47
#